data_8a0b7b07f7c66cdec4ecff98307cdd98
#
_entry.id   8a0b7b07f7c66cdec4ecff98307cdd98
#
_cell.length_a   1.000
_cell.length_b   1.000
_cell.length_c   1.000
_cell.angle_alpha   90.00
_cell.angle_beta   90.00
_cell.angle_gamma   90.00
#
_symmetry.space_group_name_H-M   'P 1'
#
loop_
_entity.id
_entity.type
_entity.pdbx_description
1 polymer ?
#
loop_
_entity_poly.entity_id
_entity_poly.type
_entity_poly.pdbx_seq_one_letter_code
_entity_poly.pdbx_strand_id
1 'polypeptide(L)'
;MTRDCIYIIDTFSLMFQVFHAIPAMRGTQGQPTNAVFGFTRDILGILDRRPTHLVCAFDSPGPGKRNAIYDAYKANRAEMPEDLRPQIPLIKELLAGFRIPILECAEWEADDVIATIATAAAARDMEVVIVTTDKDARQLLSPTVRMLNCRKNTFFDGAALMEDWGVRPDQVVDFQSLVGDSVDNVPGVPKVGPKTAKTLLETFGTLDHVLANADKAQGKKLQENLIAFADQARMSRELVRLRTDLPLEIDFEAARVQAPDRATLHEFFKLLNFRRFAAAMSDESSAGKPMDVDEIPPGESSVVIPESAPAVADSAGVNDSLRTRQQSLFE
;
A
#
# COMPACT_ATOMS: atom_id res chain seq x y z
N MET A 1 23.89 -17.13 -11.73
CA MET A 1 23.88 -15.97 -10.80
C MET A 1 22.45 -15.75 -10.38
N THR A 2 22.18 -15.60 -9.11
CA THR A 2 20.84 -15.21 -8.63
C THR A 2 20.57 -13.78 -9.07
N ARG A 3 19.37 -13.52 -9.59
CA ARG A 3 18.90 -12.19 -9.98
C ARG A 3 18.89 -11.27 -8.74
N ASP A 4 19.25 -10.00 -8.92
CA ASP A 4 19.08 -9.00 -7.87
C ASP A 4 17.56 -8.85 -7.58
N CYS A 5 17.21 -8.68 -6.29
CA CYS A 5 15.82 -8.54 -5.84
C CYS A 5 15.69 -7.28 -4.99
N ILE A 6 14.80 -6.37 -5.40
CA ILE A 6 14.48 -5.17 -4.65
C ILE A 6 13.14 -5.30 -3.94
N TYR A 7 13.12 -4.93 -2.65
CA TYR A 7 11.89 -4.73 -1.90
C TYR A 7 11.60 -3.23 -1.80
N ILE A 8 10.40 -2.83 -2.19
CA ILE A 8 9.92 -1.45 -2.16
C ILE A 8 8.79 -1.38 -1.16
N ILE A 9 8.99 -0.65 -0.07
CA ILE A 9 8.02 -0.57 1.02
C ILE A 9 7.14 0.66 0.82
N ASP A 10 5.82 0.43 0.76
CA ASP A 10 4.81 1.45 0.96
C ASP A 10 4.76 1.78 2.46
N THR A 11 5.42 2.86 2.83
CA THR A 11 5.71 3.14 4.24
C THR A 11 4.45 3.50 5.01
N PHE A 12 3.58 4.35 4.45
CA PHE A 12 2.36 4.74 5.15
C PHE A 12 1.36 3.59 5.26
N SER A 13 1.19 2.79 4.20
CA SER A 13 0.36 1.58 4.26
C SER A 13 0.82 0.65 5.38
N LEU A 14 2.13 0.37 5.46
CA LEU A 14 2.68 -0.49 6.50
C LEU A 14 2.55 0.13 7.90
N MET A 15 2.82 1.44 8.05
CA MET A 15 2.68 2.17 9.31
C MET A 15 1.24 2.13 9.85
N PHE A 16 0.25 2.41 9.01
CA PHE A 16 -1.16 2.36 9.40
C PHE A 16 -1.57 0.94 9.84
N GLN A 17 -1.15 -0.09 9.10
CA GLN A 17 -1.44 -1.47 9.46
C GLN A 17 -0.88 -1.85 10.83
N VAL A 18 0.39 -1.51 11.10
CA VAL A 18 1.02 -1.83 12.40
C VAL A 18 0.44 -1.00 13.54
N PHE A 19 0.14 0.29 13.30
CA PHE A 19 -0.46 1.17 14.29
C PHE A 19 -1.79 0.64 14.83
N HIS A 20 -2.65 0.17 13.95
CA HIS A 20 -3.96 -0.38 14.34
C HIS A 20 -3.90 -1.82 14.87
N ALA A 21 -2.87 -2.58 14.50
CA ALA A 21 -2.75 -3.97 14.92
C ALA A 21 -2.03 -4.15 16.28
N ILE A 22 -1.27 -3.16 16.73
CA ILE A 22 -0.47 -3.26 17.96
C ILE A 22 -1.07 -2.34 19.02
N PRO A 23 -1.30 -2.85 20.24
CA PRO A 23 -1.76 -2.03 21.35
C PRO A 23 -0.87 -0.82 21.60
N ALA A 24 -1.44 0.24 22.19
CA ALA A 24 -0.69 1.45 22.51
C ALA A 24 0.54 1.13 23.37
N MET A 25 1.68 1.61 22.92
CA MET A 25 2.97 1.49 23.60
C MET A 25 3.60 2.87 23.77
N ARG A 26 4.41 3.02 24.81
CA ARG A 26 5.09 4.28 25.10
C ARG A 26 6.57 4.07 25.38
N GLY A 27 7.39 4.96 24.85
CA GLY A 27 8.82 5.01 25.11
C GLY A 27 9.15 5.63 26.48
N THR A 28 10.43 5.77 26.78
CA THR A 28 10.95 6.27 28.08
C THR A 28 10.55 7.72 28.37
N GLN A 29 10.21 8.49 27.35
CA GLN A 29 9.77 9.88 27.46
C GLN A 29 8.24 10.03 27.32
N GLY A 30 7.49 8.92 27.34
CA GLY A 30 6.04 8.90 27.20
C GLY A 30 5.52 9.04 25.76
N GLN A 31 6.39 9.15 24.76
CA GLN A 31 6.02 9.20 23.34
C GLN A 31 5.38 7.88 22.87
N PRO A 32 4.39 7.91 21.95
CA PRO A 32 3.81 6.71 21.38
C PRO A 32 4.84 5.98 20.50
N THR A 33 4.86 4.63 20.55
CA THR A 33 5.91 3.82 19.91
C THR A 33 5.39 2.53 19.24
N ASN A 34 4.11 2.24 19.32
CA ASN A 34 3.54 0.99 18.79
C ASN A 34 3.74 0.82 17.29
N ALA A 35 3.60 1.90 16.48
CA ALA A 35 3.85 1.85 15.05
C ALA A 35 5.34 1.60 14.75
N VAL A 36 6.25 2.27 15.47
CA VAL A 36 7.70 2.07 15.32
C VAL A 36 8.08 0.63 15.67
N PHE A 37 7.49 0.07 16.75
CA PHE A 37 7.73 -1.31 17.16
C PHE A 37 7.34 -2.31 16.07
N GLY A 38 6.11 -2.18 15.56
CA GLY A 38 5.62 -3.08 14.52
C GLY A 38 6.39 -2.92 13.20
N PHE A 39 6.69 -1.68 12.83
CA PHE A 39 7.47 -1.38 11.63
C PHE A 39 8.89 -1.95 11.74
N THR A 40 9.55 -1.84 12.91
CA THR A 40 10.86 -2.46 13.16
C THR A 40 10.81 -3.98 12.94
N ARG A 41 9.80 -4.65 13.48
CA ARG A 41 9.59 -6.08 13.30
C ARG A 41 9.42 -6.45 11.84
N ASP A 42 8.61 -5.70 11.11
CA ASP A 42 8.34 -5.96 9.70
C ASP A 42 9.60 -5.73 8.84
N ILE A 43 10.41 -4.68 9.12
CA ILE A 43 11.71 -4.46 8.48
C ILE A 43 12.66 -5.65 8.72
N LEU A 44 12.76 -6.13 9.95
CA LEU A 44 13.61 -7.29 10.27
C LEU A 44 13.12 -8.55 9.54
N GLY A 45 11.81 -8.79 9.48
CA GLY A 45 11.23 -9.89 8.72
C GLY A 45 11.47 -9.79 7.21
N ILE A 46 11.54 -8.58 6.66
CA ILE A 46 11.91 -8.35 5.26
C ILE A 46 13.40 -8.63 5.06
N LEU A 47 14.27 -8.14 5.94
CA LEU A 47 15.72 -8.37 5.87
C LEU A 47 16.08 -9.86 5.99
N ASP A 48 15.33 -10.63 6.78
CA ASP A 48 15.51 -12.09 6.90
C ASP A 48 15.24 -12.83 5.57
N ARG A 49 14.44 -12.24 4.67
CA ARG A 49 14.22 -12.75 3.30
C ARG A 49 15.43 -12.52 2.38
N ARG A 50 16.46 -11.82 2.85
CA ARG A 50 17.72 -11.53 2.16
C ARG A 50 17.54 -10.81 0.83
N PRO A 51 16.77 -9.70 0.77
CA PRO A 51 16.74 -8.88 -0.43
C PRO A 51 18.14 -8.37 -0.75
N THR A 52 18.46 -8.17 -2.03
CA THR A 52 19.70 -7.50 -2.41
C THR A 52 19.57 -5.98 -2.25
N HIS A 53 18.35 -5.45 -2.42
CA HIS A 53 18.05 -4.02 -2.34
C HIS A 53 16.77 -3.80 -1.54
N LEU A 54 16.71 -2.68 -0.82
CA LEU A 54 15.56 -2.30 -0.01
C LEU A 54 15.41 -0.76 0.00
N VAL A 55 14.20 -0.28 -0.26
CA VAL A 55 13.86 1.15 -0.23
C VAL A 55 12.49 1.37 0.41
N CYS A 56 12.28 2.54 0.99
CA CYS A 56 10.99 2.98 1.51
C CYS A 56 10.47 4.17 0.69
N ALA A 57 9.25 4.06 0.16
CA ALA A 57 8.54 5.15 -0.48
C ALA A 57 7.69 5.91 0.53
N PHE A 58 7.72 7.23 0.46
CA PHE A 58 6.92 8.12 1.29
C PHE A 58 6.05 9.03 0.44
N ASP A 59 4.87 9.36 0.96
CA ASP A 59 4.05 10.42 0.39
C ASP A 59 4.72 11.79 0.62
N SER A 60 4.65 12.66 -0.37
CA SER A 60 5.04 14.05 -0.17
C SER A 60 3.95 14.82 0.58
N PRO A 61 4.33 15.79 1.45
CA PRO A 61 3.36 16.62 2.14
C PRO A 61 2.56 17.52 1.19
N GLY A 62 1.28 17.72 1.51
CA GLY A 62 0.41 18.66 0.78
C GLY A 62 -0.50 18.02 -0.24
N PRO A 63 -1.28 18.84 -0.99
CA PRO A 63 -2.19 18.34 -2.01
C PRO A 63 -1.40 17.76 -3.20
N GLY A 64 -1.79 16.56 -3.63
CA GLY A 64 -1.18 15.89 -4.77
C GLY A 64 -1.74 16.35 -6.12
N LYS A 65 -1.10 15.94 -7.21
CA LYS A 65 -1.53 16.22 -8.60
C LYS A 65 -2.96 15.74 -8.90
N ARG A 66 -3.41 14.65 -8.25
CA ARG A 66 -4.76 14.11 -8.46
C ARG A 66 -5.87 15.03 -7.93
N ASN A 67 -5.59 15.81 -6.87
CA ASN A 67 -6.54 16.81 -6.39
C ASN A 67 -6.81 17.94 -7.41
N ALA A 68 -5.83 18.26 -8.27
CA ALA A 68 -6.04 19.22 -9.36
C ALA A 68 -6.96 18.67 -10.48
N ILE A 69 -7.08 17.34 -10.62
CA ILE A 69 -7.98 16.68 -11.58
C ILE A 69 -9.38 16.55 -10.99
N TYR A 70 -9.47 16.21 -9.69
CA TYR A 70 -10.73 15.99 -9.01
C TYR A 70 -10.63 16.41 -7.54
N ASP A 71 -11.25 17.52 -7.17
CA ASP A 71 -11.17 18.13 -5.82
C ASP A 71 -11.62 17.18 -4.71
N ALA A 72 -12.57 16.29 -5.00
CA ALA A 72 -13.09 15.33 -4.04
C ALA A 72 -12.23 14.05 -3.91
N TYR A 73 -11.11 13.95 -4.65
CA TYR A 73 -10.19 12.81 -4.53
C TYR A 73 -9.67 12.67 -3.10
N LYS A 74 -9.80 11.47 -2.52
CA LYS A 74 -9.42 11.14 -1.13
C LYS A 74 -10.11 11.99 -0.04
N ALA A 75 -11.18 12.74 -0.38
CA ALA A 75 -11.90 13.59 0.60
C ALA A 75 -12.56 12.80 1.74
N ASN A 76 -12.79 11.49 1.56
CA ASN A 76 -13.39 10.62 2.58
C ASN A 76 -12.34 10.02 3.53
N ARG A 77 -11.04 10.20 3.29
CA ARG A 77 -10.01 9.60 4.14
C ARG A 77 -10.05 10.24 5.53
N ALA A 78 -10.01 9.39 6.56
CA ALA A 78 -9.90 9.84 7.93
C ALA A 78 -8.57 10.58 8.16
N GLU A 79 -8.58 11.54 9.06
CA GLU A 79 -7.35 12.22 9.48
C GLU A 79 -6.38 11.21 10.12
N MET A 80 -5.09 11.50 9.97
CA MET A 80 -4.04 10.70 10.59
C MET A 80 -4.20 10.73 12.12
N PRO A 81 -4.22 9.56 12.80
CA PRO A 81 -4.31 9.49 14.25
C PRO A 81 -3.24 10.36 14.95
N GLU A 82 -3.63 11.07 15.99
CA GLU A 82 -2.73 11.96 16.74
C GLU A 82 -1.50 11.22 17.27
N ASP A 83 -1.65 10.01 17.78
CA ASP A 83 -0.55 9.18 18.30
C ASP A 83 0.32 8.57 17.17
N LEU A 84 -0.10 8.57 15.90
CA LEU A 84 0.72 8.09 14.78
C LEU A 84 1.67 9.17 14.26
N ARG A 85 1.20 10.41 14.20
CA ARG A 85 1.97 11.55 13.66
C ARG A 85 3.37 11.69 14.27
N PRO A 86 3.56 11.66 15.61
CA PRO A 86 4.89 11.78 16.23
C PRO A 86 5.78 10.56 16.00
N GLN A 87 5.25 9.44 15.49
CA GLN A 87 6.05 8.25 15.18
C GLN A 87 6.70 8.30 13.79
N ILE A 88 6.25 9.18 12.89
CA ILE A 88 6.84 9.33 11.54
C ILE A 88 8.33 9.71 11.61
N PRO A 89 8.75 10.74 12.38
CA PRO A 89 10.17 11.06 12.53
C PRO A 89 10.99 9.90 13.10
N LEU A 90 10.42 9.15 14.05
CA LEU A 90 11.08 7.98 14.65
C LEU A 90 11.26 6.86 13.63
N ILE A 91 10.33 6.67 12.72
CA ILE A 91 10.47 5.71 11.62
C ILE A 91 11.56 6.16 10.63
N LYS A 92 11.65 7.45 10.32
CA LYS A 92 12.74 7.97 9.49
C LYS A 92 14.12 7.75 10.16
N GLU A 93 14.22 7.96 11.47
CA GLU A 93 15.42 7.68 12.26
C GLU A 93 15.78 6.19 12.28
N LEU A 94 14.79 5.33 12.46
CA LEU A 94 14.96 3.87 12.36
C LEU A 94 15.54 3.47 11.00
N LEU A 95 14.95 3.96 9.90
CA LEU A 95 15.40 3.67 8.54
C LEU A 95 16.83 4.16 8.30
N ALA A 96 17.20 5.33 8.81
CA ALA A 96 18.56 5.83 8.75
C ALA A 96 19.54 4.90 9.49
N GLY A 97 19.16 4.40 10.67
CA GLY A 97 19.96 3.42 11.43
C GLY A 97 20.12 2.08 10.71
N PHE A 98 19.12 1.64 9.96
CA PHE A 98 19.21 0.48 9.08
C PHE A 98 19.87 0.77 7.74
N ARG A 99 20.21 2.03 7.45
CA ARG A 99 20.76 2.48 6.16
C ARG A 99 19.85 2.17 4.97
N ILE A 100 18.54 2.25 5.20
CA ILE A 100 17.51 2.06 4.18
C ILE A 100 17.13 3.44 3.62
N PRO A 101 17.35 3.70 2.31
CA PRO A 101 17.02 4.97 1.71
C PRO A 101 15.50 5.20 1.65
N ILE A 102 15.13 6.47 1.84
CA ILE A 102 13.77 6.98 1.70
C ILE A 102 13.70 7.71 0.36
N LEU A 103 12.68 7.39 -0.42
CA LEU A 103 12.37 8.07 -1.66
C LEU A 103 11.00 8.73 -1.57
N GLU A 104 10.94 10.01 -1.90
CA GLU A 104 9.73 10.81 -1.99
C GLU A 104 9.83 11.75 -3.19
N CYS A 105 8.71 12.11 -3.80
CA CYS A 105 8.68 13.03 -4.92
C CYS A 105 7.62 14.12 -4.66
N ALA A 106 8.03 15.40 -4.69
CA ALA A 106 7.14 16.51 -4.40
C ALA A 106 5.87 16.49 -5.26
N GLU A 107 4.71 16.72 -4.64
CA GLU A 107 3.38 16.71 -5.24
C GLU A 107 2.89 15.32 -5.73
N TRP A 108 3.67 14.25 -5.54
CA TRP A 108 3.29 12.89 -5.92
C TRP A 108 3.10 11.98 -4.70
N GLU A 109 2.28 10.97 -4.88
CA GLU A 109 1.98 9.99 -3.85
C GLU A 109 3.04 8.89 -3.81
N ALA A 110 3.16 8.21 -2.66
CA ALA A 110 4.06 7.05 -2.51
C ALA A 110 3.81 5.99 -3.58
N ASP A 111 2.55 5.79 -4.00
CA ASP A 111 2.19 4.83 -5.04
C ASP A 111 2.86 5.13 -6.39
N ASP A 112 2.95 6.41 -6.77
CA ASP A 112 3.64 6.83 -8.00
C ASP A 112 5.17 6.67 -7.88
N VAL A 113 5.71 6.94 -6.68
CA VAL A 113 7.13 6.67 -6.36
C VAL A 113 7.42 5.18 -6.48
N ILE A 114 6.60 4.33 -5.87
CA ILE A 114 6.69 2.86 -5.95
C ILE A 114 6.65 2.40 -7.41
N ALA A 115 5.69 2.90 -8.18
CA ALA A 115 5.51 2.53 -9.58
C ALA A 115 6.73 2.91 -10.43
N THR A 116 7.31 4.09 -10.18
CA THR A 116 8.52 4.56 -10.86
C THR A 116 9.73 3.69 -10.52
N ILE A 117 9.94 3.38 -9.22
CA ILE A 117 11.04 2.51 -8.79
C ILE A 117 10.86 1.09 -9.35
N ALA A 118 9.66 0.52 -9.26
CA ALA A 118 9.36 -0.83 -9.74
C ALA A 118 9.64 -0.96 -11.25
N THR A 119 9.22 0.04 -12.03
CA THR A 119 9.47 0.10 -13.48
C THR A 119 10.97 0.21 -13.78
N ALA A 120 11.69 1.08 -13.09
CA ALA A 120 13.13 1.26 -13.28
C ALA A 120 13.93 0.01 -12.86
N ALA A 121 13.53 -0.70 -11.81
CA ALA A 121 14.15 -1.93 -11.36
C ALA A 121 13.88 -3.09 -12.33
N ALA A 122 12.62 -3.24 -12.80
CA ALA A 122 12.27 -4.25 -13.80
C ALA A 122 13.04 -4.05 -15.11
N ALA A 123 13.27 -2.81 -15.54
CA ALA A 123 14.08 -2.49 -16.71
C ALA A 123 15.58 -2.88 -16.54
N ARG A 124 16.05 -3.10 -15.30
CA ARG A 124 17.38 -3.62 -14.95
C ARG A 124 17.41 -5.13 -14.73
N ASP A 125 16.36 -5.84 -15.13
CA ASP A 125 16.21 -7.29 -14.95
C ASP A 125 16.22 -7.73 -13.48
N MET A 126 15.81 -6.84 -12.56
CA MET A 126 15.65 -7.17 -11.14
C MET A 126 14.30 -7.82 -10.88
N GLU A 127 14.23 -8.71 -9.88
CA GLU A 127 12.95 -9.07 -9.27
C GLU A 127 12.49 -7.94 -8.34
N VAL A 128 11.20 -7.65 -8.36
CA VAL A 128 10.60 -6.58 -7.57
C VAL A 128 9.54 -7.15 -6.64
N VAL A 129 9.65 -6.82 -5.36
CA VAL A 129 8.62 -7.12 -4.35
C VAL A 129 8.10 -5.81 -3.77
N ILE A 130 6.85 -5.47 -4.07
CA ILE A 130 6.18 -4.31 -3.50
C ILE A 130 5.53 -4.73 -2.19
N VAL A 131 5.96 -4.14 -1.09
CA VAL A 131 5.44 -4.41 0.25
C VAL A 131 4.29 -3.47 0.53
N THR A 132 3.09 -3.87 0.15
CA THR A 132 1.84 -3.11 0.33
C THR A 132 0.63 -4.03 0.33
N THR A 133 -0.49 -3.54 0.84
CA THR A 133 -1.82 -4.15 0.67
C THR A 133 -2.73 -3.31 -0.22
N ASP A 134 -2.20 -2.21 -0.76
CA ASP A 134 -2.98 -1.34 -1.63
C ASP A 134 -3.27 -2.04 -2.96
N LYS A 135 -4.54 -2.04 -3.34
CA LYS A 135 -5.02 -2.67 -4.58
C LYS A 135 -4.54 -1.94 -5.84
N ASP A 136 -4.19 -0.67 -5.73
CA ASP A 136 -3.75 0.14 -6.87
C ASP A 136 -2.39 -0.33 -7.39
N ALA A 137 -1.54 -0.87 -6.52
CA ALA A 137 -0.27 -1.50 -6.90
C ALA A 137 -0.44 -2.76 -7.78
N ARG A 138 -1.64 -3.35 -7.86
CA ARG A 138 -1.95 -4.51 -8.71
C ARG A 138 -1.71 -4.24 -10.20
N GLN A 139 -1.78 -2.97 -10.64
CA GLN A 139 -1.47 -2.58 -12.01
C GLN A 139 0.01 -2.73 -12.38
N LEU A 140 0.90 -2.87 -11.38
CA LEU A 140 2.35 -3.03 -11.56
C LEU A 140 2.78 -4.48 -11.66
N LEU A 141 1.87 -5.44 -11.42
CA LEU A 141 2.19 -6.86 -11.45
C LEU A 141 2.69 -7.30 -12.84
N SER A 142 3.74 -8.10 -12.84
CA SER A 142 4.34 -8.67 -14.03
C SER A 142 5.04 -9.98 -13.67
N PRO A 143 5.65 -10.69 -14.62
CA PRO A 143 6.45 -11.88 -14.29
C PRO A 143 7.61 -11.62 -13.32
N THR A 144 8.09 -10.39 -13.22
CA THR A 144 9.18 -9.99 -12.32
C THR A 144 8.73 -9.10 -11.16
N VAL A 145 7.46 -8.67 -11.12
CA VAL A 145 6.90 -7.80 -10.08
C VAL A 145 5.76 -8.50 -9.37
N ARG A 146 5.86 -8.64 -8.07
CA ARG A 146 4.82 -9.19 -7.19
C ARG A 146 4.64 -8.33 -5.94
N MET A 147 3.50 -8.45 -5.28
CA MET A 147 3.22 -7.79 -4.01
C MET A 147 3.44 -8.75 -2.85
N LEU A 148 3.77 -8.21 -1.69
CA LEU A 148 3.88 -8.93 -0.42
C LEU A 148 2.99 -8.27 0.64
N ASN A 149 2.05 -9.04 1.18
CA ASN A 149 1.40 -8.70 2.44
C ASN A 149 2.25 -9.24 3.60
N CYS A 150 3.01 -8.36 4.26
CA CYS A 150 3.88 -8.75 5.38
C CYS A 150 3.11 -9.39 6.54
N ARG A 151 1.90 -8.91 6.83
CA ARG A 151 1.09 -9.38 7.96
C ARG A 151 0.58 -10.81 7.77
N LYS A 152 0.15 -11.13 6.55
CA LYS A 152 -0.32 -12.47 6.19
C LYS A 152 0.80 -13.36 5.69
N ASN A 153 1.99 -12.83 5.49
CA ASN A 153 3.13 -13.48 4.89
C ASN A 153 2.79 -14.14 3.54
N THR A 154 2.00 -13.44 2.72
CA THR A 154 1.49 -13.96 1.44
C THR A 154 1.92 -13.08 0.29
N PHE A 155 2.34 -13.72 -0.79
CA PHE A 155 2.58 -13.04 -2.06
C PHE A 155 1.29 -12.95 -2.87
N PHE A 156 1.19 -11.90 -3.66
CA PHE A 156 0.12 -11.67 -4.63
C PHE A 156 0.76 -11.34 -5.98
N ASP A 157 0.40 -12.08 -7.00
CA ASP A 157 0.93 -11.99 -8.36
C ASP A 157 -0.19 -11.91 -9.40
N GLY A 158 0.17 -11.99 -10.69
CA GLY A 158 -0.80 -11.94 -11.77
C GLY A 158 -1.78 -13.13 -11.79
N ALA A 159 -1.40 -14.28 -11.25
CA ALA A 159 -2.30 -15.43 -11.15
C ALA A 159 -3.34 -15.20 -10.04
N ALA A 160 -2.90 -14.70 -8.89
CA ALA A 160 -3.79 -14.30 -7.79
C ALA A 160 -4.75 -13.17 -8.21
N LEU A 161 -4.30 -12.21 -9.02
CA LEU A 161 -5.16 -11.16 -9.58
C LEU A 161 -6.23 -11.75 -10.50
N MET A 162 -5.86 -12.69 -11.36
CA MET A 162 -6.80 -13.35 -12.25
C MET A 162 -7.85 -14.15 -11.46
N GLU A 163 -7.48 -14.78 -10.35
CA GLU A 163 -8.41 -15.49 -9.46
C GLU A 163 -9.34 -14.51 -8.73
N ASP A 164 -8.81 -13.39 -8.20
CA ASP A 164 -9.55 -12.43 -7.39
C ASP A 164 -10.48 -11.53 -8.22
N TRP A 165 -9.93 -10.84 -9.24
CA TRP A 165 -10.69 -9.88 -10.05
C TRP A 165 -11.10 -10.42 -11.42
N GLY A 166 -10.44 -11.48 -11.89
CA GLY A 166 -10.65 -12.05 -13.22
C GLY A 166 -10.16 -11.14 -14.35
N VAL A 167 -9.15 -10.33 -14.10
CA VAL A 167 -8.52 -9.43 -15.07
C VAL A 167 -7.00 -9.59 -15.05
N ARG A 168 -6.34 -9.21 -16.14
CA ARG A 168 -4.89 -9.18 -16.23
C ARG A 168 -4.33 -7.87 -15.63
N PRO A 169 -3.04 -7.82 -15.26
CA PRO A 169 -2.41 -6.60 -14.75
C PRO A 169 -2.60 -5.37 -15.65
N ASP A 170 -2.50 -5.55 -16.96
CA ASP A 170 -2.70 -4.48 -17.95
C ASP A 170 -4.14 -3.95 -18.02
N GLN A 171 -5.09 -4.66 -17.41
CA GLN A 171 -6.51 -4.28 -17.34
C GLN A 171 -6.92 -3.67 -15.99
N VAL A 172 -6.03 -3.65 -14.99
CA VAL A 172 -6.35 -3.17 -13.64
C VAL A 172 -6.82 -1.72 -13.64
N VAL A 173 -6.12 -0.85 -14.35
CA VAL A 173 -6.50 0.57 -14.49
C VAL A 173 -7.89 0.71 -15.11
N ASP A 174 -8.16 -0.01 -16.19
CA ASP A 174 -9.45 0.04 -16.89
C ASP A 174 -10.58 -0.55 -16.03
N PHE A 175 -10.28 -1.61 -15.28
CA PHE A 175 -11.21 -2.22 -14.34
C PHE A 175 -11.61 -1.23 -13.23
N GLN A 176 -10.65 -0.60 -12.59
CA GLN A 176 -10.91 0.39 -11.54
C GLN A 176 -11.60 1.65 -12.10
N SER A 177 -11.28 2.06 -13.34
CA SER A 177 -11.95 3.18 -14.00
C SER A 177 -13.45 2.93 -14.22
N LEU A 178 -13.82 1.67 -14.47
CA LEU A 178 -15.20 1.25 -14.64
C LEU A 178 -15.93 1.10 -13.30
N VAL A 179 -15.31 0.44 -12.33
CA VAL A 179 -15.88 0.13 -11.01
C VAL A 179 -15.87 1.35 -10.08
N GLY A 180 -14.85 2.18 -10.18
CA GLY A 180 -14.53 3.22 -9.20
C GLY A 180 -13.83 2.69 -7.97
N ASP A 181 -13.49 3.60 -7.07
CA ASP A 181 -12.90 3.33 -5.77
C ASP A 181 -13.54 4.20 -4.68
N SER A 182 -14.31 3.58 -3.80
CA SER A 182 -14.97 4.30 -2.71
C SER A 182 -13.98 4.75 -1.60
N VAL A 183 -12.83 4.10 -1.46
CA VAL A 183 -11.81 4.48 -0.47
C VAL A 183 -11.14 5.79 -0.87
N ASP A 184 -10.79 5.92 -2.15
CA ASP A 184 -10.14 7.11 -2.70
C ASP A 184 -11.14 8.08 -3.35
N ASN A 185 -12.43 7.81 -3.17
CA ASN A 185 -13.51 8.61 -3.74
C ASN A 185 -13.40 8.77 -5.27
N VAL A 186 -12.93 7.74 -5.97
CA VAL A 186 -12.89 7.71 -7.43
C VAL A 186 -14.24 7.24 -7.96
N PRO A 187 -14.95 8.06 -8.74
CA PRO A 187 -16.25 7.68 -9.26
C PRO A 187 -16.07 6.69 -10.42
N GLY A 188 -16.74 5.55 -10.36
CA GLY A 188 -16.82 4.63 -11.50
C GLY A 188 -17.99 4.97 -12.42
N VAL A 189 -18.34 4.05 -13.32
CA VAL A 189 -19.58 4.13 -14.10
C VAL A 189 -20.74 3.60 -13.25
N PRO A 190 -21.82 4.37 -13.05
CA PRO A 190 -22.96 3.94 -12.25
C PRO A 190 -23.53 2.60 -12.70
N LYS A 191 -23.78 1.68 -11.75
CA LYS A 191 -24.27 0.31 -11.98
C LYS A 191 -23.24 -0.64 -12.63
N VAL A 192 -21.98 -0.23 -12.77
CA VAL A 192 -20.89 -1.12 -13.15
C VAL A 192 -20.17 -1.55 -11.87
N GLY A 193 -20.40 -2.78 -11.44
CA GLY A 193 -19.65 -3.42 -10.38
C GLY A 193 -18.58 -4.38 -10.93
N PRO A 194 -17.80 -5.05 -10.05
CA PRO A 194 -16.67 -5.91 -10.46
C PRO A 194 -17.05 -6.95 -11.51
N LYS A 195 -18.18 -7.64 -11.35
CA LYS A 195 -18.63 -8.66 -12.32
C LYS A 195 -18.92 -8.08 -13.71
N THR A 196 -19.56 -6.92 -13.74
CA THR A 196 -19.89 -6.24 -15.01
C THR A 196 -18.62 -5.73 -15.68
N ALA A 197 -17.70 -5.09 -14.92
CA ALA A 197 -16.43 -4.60 -15.43
C ALA A 197 -15.58 -5.74 -16.02
N LYS A 198 -15.49 -6.89 -15.30
CA LYS A 198 -14.82 -8.10 -15.79
C LYS A 198 -15.39 -8.52 -17.15
N THR A 199 -16.71 -8.70 -17.25
CA THR A 199 -17.36 -9.13 -18.51
C THR A 199 -17.12 -8.13 -19.65
N LEU A 200 -17.16 -6.81 -19.36
CA LEU A 200 -16.88 -5.78 -20.34
C LEU A 200 -15.43 -5.87 -20.85
N LEU A 201 -14.46 -6.03 -19.94
CA LEU A 201 -13.05 -6.15 -20.31
C LEU A 201 -12.70 -7.48 -20.97
N GLU A 202 -13.37 -8.58 -20.62
CA GLU A 202 -13.27 -9.84 -21.34
C GLU A 202 -13.77 -9.73 -22.79
N THR A 203 -14.84 -8.95 -22.99
CA THR A 203 -15.49 -8.80 -24.31
C THR A 203 -14.77 -7.79 -25.21
N PHE A 204 -14.40 -6.64 -24.65
CA PHE A 204 -13.90 -5.50 -25.42
C PHE A 204 -12.40 -5.19 -25.19
N GLY A 205 -11.78 -5.80 -24.19
CA GLY A 205 -10.34 -5.71 -23.91
C GLY A 205 -9.94 -4.49 -23.09
N THR A 206 -10.27 -3.27 -23.51
CA THR A 206 -9.85 -2.01 -22.88
C THR A 206 -11.03 -1.07 -22.60
N LEU A 207 -10.84 -0.11 -21.69
CA LEU A 207 -11.84 0.93 -21.40
C LEU A 207 -12.27 1.69 -22.67
N ASP A 208 -11.31 2.07 -23.52
CA ASP A 208 -11.63 2.83 -24.73
C ASP A 208 -12.50 2.00 -25.69
N HIS A 209 -12.23 0.70 -25.81
CA HIS A 209 -13.07 -0.19 -26.61
C HIS A 209 -14.45 -0.46 -25.97
N VAL A 210 -14.52 -0.53 -24.63
CA VAL A 210 -15.80 -0.61 -23.91
C VAL A 210 -16.65 0.61 -24.20
N LEU A 211 -16.09 1.81 -24.08
CA LEU A 211 -16.80 3.07 -24.31
C LEU A 211 -17.18 3.25 -25.80
N ALA A 212 -16.30 2.86 -26.73
CA ALA A 212 -16.57 2.94 -28.17
C ALA A 212 -17.67 1.95 -28.64
N ASN A 213 -17.90 0.86 -27.90
CA ASN A 213 -18.90 -0.16 -28.21
C ASN A 213 -19.99 -0.23 -27.10
N ALA A 214 -20.26 0.87 -26.43
CA ALA A 214 -21.21 0.92 -25.33
C ALA A 214 -22.63 0.46 -25.74
N ASP A 215 -23.02 0.70 -27.00
CA ASP A 215 -24.28 0.26 -27.61
C ASP A 215 -24.39 -1.28 -27.76
N LYS A 216 -23.26 -1.99 -27.71
CA LYS A 216 -23.18 -3.45 -27.78
C LYS A 216 -23.14 -4.12 -26.42
N ALA A 217 -23.02 -3.38 -25.33
CA ALA A 217 -23.04 -3.90 -23.97
C ALA A 217 -24.39 -4.54 -23.65
N GLN A 218 -24.40 -5.59 -22.83
CA GLN A 218 -25.61 -6.32 -22.51
C GLN A 218 -26.51 -5.56 -21.53
N GLY A 219 -27.65 -5.05 -22.02
CA GLY A 219 -28.67 -4.37 -21.23
C GLY A 219 -28.72 -2.86 -21.44
N LYS A 220 -29.93 -2.37 -21.79
CA LYS A 220 -30.18 -0.99 -22.16
C LYS A 220 -29.67 0.02 -21.12
N LYS A 221 -29.91 -0.25 -19.84
CA LYS A 221 -29.47 0.66 -18.77
C LYS A 221 -27.94 0.75 -18.65
N LEU A 222 -27.22 -0.36 -18.89
CA LEU A 222 -25.77 -0.36 -18.92
C LEU A 222 -25.24 0.46 -20.11
N GLN A 223 -25.82 0.28 -21.30
CA GLN A 223 -25.49 1.07 -22.50
C GLN A 223 -25.64 2.57 -22.23
N GLU A 224 -26.82 2.97 -21.71
CA GLU A 224 -27.10 4.36 -21.33
C GLU A 224 -26.05 4.92 -20.35
N ASN A 225 -25.68 4.15 -19.32
CA ASN A 225 -24.71 4.59 -18.34
C ASN A 225 -23.29 4.67 -18.93
N LEU A 226 -22.85 3.70 -19.72
CA LEU A 226 -21.53 3.74 -20.38
C LEU A 226 -21.40 4.96 -21.30
N ILE A 227 -22.47 5.33 -22.01
CA ILE A 227 -22.50 6.52 -22.88
C ILE A 227 -22.51 7.80 -22.04
N ALA A 228 -23.41 7.88 -21.05
CA ALA A 228 -23.62 9.11 -20.27
C ALA A 228 -22.42 9.44 -19.35
N PHE A 229 -21.70 8.44 -18.87
CA PHE A 229 -20.60 8.59 -17.92
C PHE A 229 -19.21 8.26 -18.53
N ALA A 230 -19.09 8.32 -19.87
CA ALA A 230 -17.86 8.03 -20.57
C ALA A 230 -16.70 8.95 -20.14
N ASP A 231 -16.94 10.24 -19.96
CA ASP A 231 -15.93 11.21 -19.55
C ASP A 231 -15.55 11.03 -18.08
N GLN A 232 -16.51 10.65 -17.23
CA GLN A 232 -16.24 10.28 -15.84
C GLN A 232 -15.32 9.05 -15.76
N ALA A 233 -15.55 8.02 -16.58
CA ALA A 233 -14.69 6.84 -16.63
C ALA A 233 -13.26 7.18 -17.09
N ARG A 234 -13.12 8.13 -18.05
CA ARG A 234 -11.80 8.62 -18.48
C ARG A 234 -11.10 9.42 -17.38
N MET A 235 -11.83 10.28 -16.66
CA MET A 235 -11.30 10.99 -15.51
C MET A 235 -10.85 9.99 -14.42
N SER A 236 -11.67 9.00 -14.11
CA SER A 236 -11.34 7.95 -13.15
C SER A 236 -10.06 7.19 -13.55
N ARG A 237 -9.85 6.93 -14.85
CA ARG A 237 -8.62 6.34 -15.37
C ARG A 237 -7.38 7.18 -15.05
N GLU A 238 -7.48 8.49 -15.19
CA GLU A 238 -6.37 9.39 -14.83
C GLU A 238 -6.10 9.42 -13.32
N LEU A 239 -7.13 9.25 -12.48
CA LEU A 239 -6.99 9.21 -11.04
C LEU A 239 -6.35 7.91 -10.53
N VAL A 240 -6.72 6.74 -11.10
CA VAL A 240 -6.22 5.44 -10.65
C VAL A 240 -4.91 5.03 -11.30
N ARG A 241 -4.55 5.63 -12.42
CA ARG A 241 -3.29 5.31 -13.12
C ARG A 241 -2.09 5.82 -12.34
N LEU A 242 -1.18 4.93 -12.00
CA LEU A 242 0.09 5.29 -11.38
C LEU A 242 1.09 5.80 -12.41
N ARG A 243 1.83 6.83 -12.03
CA ARG A 243 2.93 7.35 -12.83
C ARG A 243 4.16 6.47 -12.63
N THR A 244 4.83 6.18 -13.74
CA THR A 244 6.04 5.33 -13.76
C THR A 244 7.28 6.07 -14.23
N ASP A 245 7.15 7.38 -14.42
CA ASP A 245 8.13 8.26 -15.07
C ASP A 245 8.39 9.55 -14.26
N LEU A 246 8.28 9.47 -12.93
CA LEU A 246 8.57 10.62 -12.08
C LEU A 246 10.03 11.08 -12.24
N PRO A 247 10.30 12.39 -12.08
CA PRO A 247 11.67 12.94 -12.09
C PRO A 247 12.39 12.58 -10.77
N LEU A 248 12.59 11.27 -10.55
CA LEU A 248 13.15 10.71 -9.34
C LEU A 248 14.54 10.13 -9.65
N GLU A 249 15.55 10.59 -8.93
CA GLU A 249 16.87 9.98 -8.98
C GLU A 249 16.89 8.73 -8.09
N ILE A 250 17.02 7.56 -8.71
CA ILE A 250 17.03 6.27 -8.02
C ILE A 250 18.47 5.76 -7.97
N ASP A 251 19.11 5.92 -6.82
CA ASP A 251 20.44 5.34 -6.57
C ASP A 251 20.29 3.89 -6.11
N PHE A 252 20.41 2.95 -7.06
CA PHE A 252 20.33 1.52 -6.77
C PHE A 252 21.52 1.01 -5.95
N GLU A 253 22.68 1.65 -6.01
CA GLU A 253 23.83 1.26 -5.18
C GLU A 253 23.60 1.67 -3.71
N ALA A 254 23.05 2.86 -3.47
CA ALA A 254 22.62 3.26 -2.12
C ALA A 254 21.47 2.39 -1.59
N ALA A 255 20.65 1.82 -2.47
CA ALA A 255 19.56 0.92 -2.10
C ALA A 255 20.01 -0.50 -1.77
N ARG A 256 21.27 -0.88 -2.02
CA ARG A 256 21.80 -2.19 -1.60
C ARG A 256 21.70 -2.34 -0.08
N VAL A 257 21.22 -3.49 0.35
CA VAL A 257 21.13 -3.82 1.78
C VAL A 257 22.54 -3.80 2.38
N GLN A 258 22.72 -2.98 3.39
CA GLN A 258 23.98 -2.77 4.11
C GLN A 258 23.86 -3.26 5.56
N ALA A 259 25.00 -3.48 6.21
CA ALA A 259 25.02 -3.72 7.64
C ALA A 259 24.45 -2.48 8.38
N PRO A 260 23.52 -2.67 9.34
CA PRO A 260 22.93 -1.58 10.09
C PRO A 260 23.96 -0.88 10.99
N ASP A 261 23.71 0.38 11.31
CA ASP A 261 24.43 1.09 12.36
C ASP A 261 23.93 0.61 13.73
N ARG A 262 24.57 -0.45 14.22
CA ARG A 262 24.16 -1.15 15.46
C ARG A 262 24.26 -0.24 16.69
N ALA A 263 25.25 0.66 16.76
CA ALA A 263 25.43 1.56 17.89
C ALA A 263 24.27 2.58 17.95
N THR A 264 23.97 3.23 16.83
CA THR A 264 22.84 4.16 16.72
C THR A 264 21.52 3.46 17.02
N LEU A 265 21.27 2.28 16.44
CA LEU A 265 20.03 1.53 16.68
C LEU A 265 19.92 1.03 18.13
N HIS A 266 21.02 0.67 18.78
CA HIS A 266 21.00 0.27 20.19
C HIS A 266 20.48 1.39 21.08
N GLU A 267 21.04 2.59 20.96
CA GLU A 267 20.59 3.77 21.74
C GLU A 267 19.15 4.19 21.38
N PHE A 268 18.81 4.15 20.10
CA PHE A 268 17.45 4.41 19.64
C PHE A 268 16.43 3.44 20.27
N PHE A 269 16.70 2.15 20.26
CA PHE A 269 15.81 1.16 20.87
C PHE A 269 15.71 1.29 22.39
N LYS A 270 16.79 1.70 23.08
CA LYS A 270 16.74 2.02 24.51
C LYS A 270 15.81 3.19 24.81
N LEU A 271 15.87 4.26 24.01
CA LEU A 271 14.99 5.42 24.12
C LEU A 271 13.51 5.04 23.94
N LEU A 272 13.22 4.10 23.04
CA LEU A 272 11.87 3.63 22.78
C LEU A 272 11.42 2.52 23.76
N ASN A 273 12.26 2.09 24.70
CA ASN A 273 12.03 0.98 25.62
C ASN A 273 11.87 -0.40 24.92
N PHE A 274 12.52 -0.57 23.77
CA PHE A 274 12.52 -1.81 23.00
C PHE A 274 13.67 -2.73 23.41
N ARG A 275 13.59 -3.29 24.62
CA ARG A 275 14.69 -3.99 25.29
C ARG A 275 15.29 -5.13 24.45
N ARG A 276 14.44 -5.94 23.78
CA ARG A 276 14.92 -7.07 22.96
C ARG A 276 15.64 -6.60 21.69
N PHE A 277 15.12 -5.59 21.01
CA PHE A 277 15.82 -5.01 19.86
C PHE A 277 17.13 -4.36 20.28
N ALA A 278 17.17 -3.65 21.40
CA ALA A 278 18.40 -3.08 21.93
C ALA A 278 19.45 -4.18 22.26
N ALA A 279 19.05 -5.25 22.94
CA ALA A 279 19.94 -6.38 23.24
C ALA A 279 20.49 -7.03 21.96
N ALA A 280 19.66 -7.22 20.94
CA ALA A 280 20.08 -7.78 19.66
C ALA A 280 21.08 -6.89 18.90
N MET A 281 21.04 -5.57 19.11
CA MET A 281 22.03 -4.65 18.54
C MET A 281 23.34 -4.59 19.31
N SER A 282 23.37 -4.93 20.61
CA SER A 282 24.60 -4.93 21.42
C SER A 282 25.45 -6.21 21.27
N ASP A 283 24.84 -7.33 20.85
CA ASP A 283 25.54 -8.62 20.77
C ASP A 283 26.24 -8.77 19.40
N GLU A 284 27.58 -8.60 19.39
CA GLU A 284 28.41 -8.80 18.20
C GLU A 284 28.38 -10.25 17.68
N SER A 285 28.10 -11.25 18.54
CA SER A 285 28.01 -12.65 18.14
C SER A 285 26.76 -12.95 17.32
N SER A 286 25.78 -12.06 17.32
CA SER A 286 24.53 -12.14 16.56
C SER A 286 24.63 -11.48 15.16
N ALA A 287 25.79 -10.93 14.81
CA ALA A 287 26.01 -10.35 13.49
C ALA A 287 25.87 -11.44 12.41
N GLY A 288 24.81 -11.37 11.62
CA GLY A 288 24.53 -12.33 10.54
C GLY A 288 23.62 -13.51 10.89
N LYS A 289 23.12 -13.61 12.13
CA LYS A 289 22.04 -14.55 12.46
C LYS A 289 20.69 -13.88 12.28
N PRO A 290 19.69 -14.57 11.69
CA PRO A 290 18.31 -14.11 11.67
C PRO A 290 17.85 -13.80 13.09
N MET A 291 17.20 -12.65 13.28
CA MET A 291 16.54 -12.35 14.55
C MET A 291 15.19 -13.07 14.53
N ASP A 292 14.94 -13.96 15.48
CA ASP A 292 13.64 -14.61 15.60
C ASP A 292 12.60 -13.56 16.04
N VAL A 293 11.89 -13.02 15.05
CA VAL A 293 10.89 -11.96 15.24
C VAL A 293 9.59 -12.49 15.85
N ASP A 294 9.33 -13.79 15.76
CA ASP A 294 8.13 -14.44 16.32
C ASP A 294 8.24 -14.63 17.85
N GLU A 295 9.46 -14.66 18.40
CA GLU A 295 9.71 -14.67 19.84
C GLU A 295 9.59 -13.28 20.49
N ILE A 296 9.32 -12.21 19.76
CA ILE A 296 9.16 -10.87 20.32
C ILE A 296 7.65 -10.62 20.57
N PRO A 297 7.12 -10.91 21.80
CA PRO A 297 5.72 -10.61 22.08
C PRO A 297 5.48 -9.10 22.02
N PRO A 298 4.31 -8.64 21.59
CA PRO A 298 3.86 -7.29 21.84
C PRO A 298 3.94 -7.08 23.36
N GLY A 299 4.56 -5.96 23.78
CA GLY A 299 4.93 -5.68 25.18
C GLY A 299 3.87 -6.12 26.19
N GLU A 300 4.30 -6.56 27.37
CA GLU A 300 3.50 -7.11 28.46
C GLU A 300 2.31 -6.17 28.82
N SER A 301 1.25 -6.28 28.07
CA SER A 301 -0.10 -5.81 28.39
C SER A 301 -1.04 -6.89 27.89
N SER A 302 -1.56 -7.65 28.83
CA SER A 302 -2.64 -8.60 28.62
C SER A 302 -3.89 -7.87 28.10
N VAL A 303 -3.98 -7.67 26.80
CA VAL A 303 -5.20 -7.27 26.11
C VAL A 303 -5.48 -8.31 25.04
N VAL A 304 -6.56 -9.05 25.28
CA VAL A 304 -7.17 -9.96 24.32
C VAL A 304 -7.44 -9.17 23.03
N ILE A 305 -6.78 -9.57 21.96
CA ILE A 305 -7.05 -9.02 20.61
C ILE A 305 -8.46 -9.48 20.25
N PRO A 306 -9.44 -8.59 20.05
CA PRO A 306 -10.68 -9.01 19.42
C PRO A 306 -10.37 -9.44 17.98
N GLU A 307 -10.87 -10.61 17.62
CA GLU A 307 -10.66 -11.29 16.34
C GLU A 307 -11.30 -10.58 15.14
N SER A 308 -11.62 -9.30 15.29
CA SER A 308 -12.20 -8.44 14.23
C SER A 308 -11.66 -7.01 14.31
N ALA A 309 -10.43 -6.80 13.86
CA ALA A 309 -10.17 -5.54 13.19
C ALA A 309 -10.92 -5.61 11.84
N PRO A 310 -11.74 -4.62 11.45
CA PRO A 310 -12.42 -4.68 10.18
C PRO A 310 -11.34 -4.75 9.10
N ALA A 311 -11.25 -5.90 8.42
CA ALA A 311 -10.71 -5.94 7.09
C ALA A 311 -11.37 -4.77 6.35
N VAL A 312 -10.59 -3.96 5.67
CA VAL A 312 -11.11 -2.96 4.73
C VAL A 312 -12.17 -3.70 3.92
N ALA A 313 -13.43 -3.34 4.12
CA ALA A 313 -14.58 -4.13 3.74
C ALA A 313 -14.53 -4.36 2.23
N ASP A 314 -14.38 -5.62 1.84
CA ASP A 314 -14.86 -6.07 0.54
C ASP A 314 -16.33 -5.66 0.45
N SER A 315 -16.63 -4.71 -0.44
CA SER A 315 -17.97 -4.20 -0.67
C SER A 315 -18.77 -5.21 -1.50
N ALA A 316 -19.13 -6.33 -0.84
CA ALA A 316 -20.20 -7.21 -1.29
C ALA A 316 -21.17 -7.39 -0.12
N GLY A 317 -22.22 -6.56 -0.11
CA GLY A 317 -23.38 -6.75 0.76
C GLY A 317 -23.55 -5.70 1.87
N VAL A 318 -23.85 -4.47 1.52
CA VAL A 318 -24.50 -3.53 2.46
C VAL A 318 -25.99 -3.70 2.34
N ASN A 319 -26.51 -4.24 3.41
CA ASN A 319 -27.89 -4.59 3.68
C ASN A 319 -28.80 -3.34 3.80
N ASP A 320 -30.03 -3.49 3.36
CA ASP A 320 -31.16 -2.58 3.20
C ASP A 320 -31.74 -2.00 4.52
N SER A 321 -30.98 -1.95 5.61
CA SER A 321 -31.52 -1.54 6.94
C SER A 321 -31.25 -0.09 7.36
N LEU A 322 -30.55 0.72 6.55
CA LEU A 322 -30.30 2.14 6.85
C LEU A 322 -31.16 3.12 6.03
N ARG A 323 -31.99 2.63 5.10
CA ARG A 323 -32.91 3.49 4.32
C ARG A 323 -34.17 3.93 5.07
N THR A 324 -34.50 3.32 6.19
CA THR A 324 -35.78 3.57 6.91
C THR A 324 -35.68 4.63 8.02
N ARG A 325 -34.50 5.19 8.30
CA ARG A 325 -34.35 6.22 9.36
C ARG A 325 -34.16 7.66 8.90
N GLN A 326 -34.09 7.92 7.59
CA GLN A 326 -33.93 9.29 7.05
C GLN A 326 -35.21 9.89 6.43
N GLN A 327 -36.33 9.18 6.43
CA GLN A 327 -37.59 9.70 5.90
C GLN A 327 -38.57 10.25 6.95
N SER A 328 -38.21 10.32 8.22
CA SER A 328 -39.11 10.83 9.27
C SER A 328 -38.66 12.16 9.91
N LEU A 329 -37.84 12.94 9.25
CA LEU A 329 -37.40 14.27 9.75
C LEU A 329 -37.76 15.43 8.80
N PHE A 330 -38.59 15.18 7.79
CA PHE A 330 -39.21 16.25 6.97
C PHE A 330 -40.67 15.91 6.68
N GLU A 331 -41.49 15.91 7.72
CA GLU A 331 -42.90 16.24 7.71
C GLU A 331 -43.21 17.17 8.90
#